data_0faeb5915eed6299407fcc01a268ae9a
#
_entry.id   0faeb5915eed6299407fcc01a268ae9a
#
_cell.length_a   1.000
_cell.length_b   1.000
_cell.length_c   1.000
_cell.angle_alpha   90.00
_cell.angle_beta   90.00
_cell.angle_gamma   90.00
#
_symmetry.space_group_name_H-M   'P 1'
#
loop_
_entity.id
_entity.type
_entity.pdbx_description
1 polymer ?
#
loop_
_entity_poly.entity_id
_entity_poly.type
_entity_poly.pdbx_seq_one_letter_code
_entity_poly.pdbx_strand_id
1 'polypeptide(L)'
;MKTTAIILAGGKSSRFGRDKSLLILNGQRIVEYLAEQCYRFADEVLIVSNSDAKFRIPGVRELSDIYPEKGPLGGIHAGLTHAKGDTVFVTACDMPMFDLELARELVALSSEYEAALPVADGRLQPLFAMLRRAPALRAAERMLYSDHRKLRFLYDRLKTCYLCRPVQEESKDLFFNINYPADFERLVSGERGR
;
A
#
# COMPACT_ATOMS: atom_id res chain seq x y z
N MET A 1 -0.08 20.67 -2.96
CA MET A 1 -0.28 19.87 -1.73
C MET A 1 0.89 18.91 -1.62
N LYS A 2 1.42 18.68 -0.41
CA LYS A 2 2.48 17.67 -0.21
C LYS A 2 1.86 16.28 -0.14
N THR A 3 2.52 15.33 -0.80
CA THR A 3 2.10 13.92 -0.82
C THR A 3 3.10 13.06 -0.05
N THR A 4 2.61 12.21 0.84
CA THR A 4 3.40 11.16 1.51
C THR A 4 2.98 9.80 0.98
N ALA A 5 3.92 8.98 0.55
CA ALA A 5 3.66 7.57 0.24
C ALA A 5 3.95 6.69 1.46
N ILE A 6 3.07 5.75 1.76
CA ILE A 6 3.21 4.74 2.81
C ILE A 6 3.34 3.38 2.15
N ILE A 7 4.44 2.69 2.42
CA ILE A 7 4.67 1.31 2.00
C ILE A 7 4.49 0.41 3.23
N LEU A 8 3.48 -0.44 3.20
CA LEU A 8 3.25 -1.43 4.24
C LEU A 8 4.16 -2.63 4.00
N ALA A 9 5.16 -2.79 4.85
CA ALA A 9 6.16 -3.86 4.80
C ALA A 9 6.07 -4.79 6.02
N GLY A 10 4.98 -4.69 6.79
CA GLY A 10 4.68 -5.52 7.94
C GLY A 10 3.68 -6.62 7.61
N GLY A 11 3.74 -7.71 8.36
CA GLY A 11 2.81 -8.83 8.28
C GLY A 11 3.48 -10.10 8.80
N LYS A 12 2.69 -10.98 9.45
CA LYS A 12 3.16 -12.32 9.81
C LYS A 12 3.30 -13.12 8.50
N SER A 13 4.48 -13.05 7.85
CA SER A 13 4.81 -13.85 6.64
C SER A 13 4.84 -15.37 6.94
N SER A 14 3.96 -15.83 7.85
CA SER A 14 3.93 -17.21 8.36
C SER A 14 3.73 -18.27 7.26
N ARG A 15 3.02 -17.90 6.19
CA ARG A 15 2.79 -18.79 5.05
C ARG A 15 3.94 -18.79 4.05
N PHE A 16 4.72 -17.71 4.02
CA PHE A 16 5.84 -17.57 3.10
C PHE A 16 7.17 -18.08 3.69
N GLY A 17 7.26 -18.21 5.02
CA GLY A 17 8.46 -18.70 5.73
C GLY A 17 9.62 -17.71 5.79
N ARG A 18 9.56 -16.59 5.05
CA ARG A 18 10.53 -15.49 5.06
C ARG A 18 9.84 -14.16 4.80
N ASP A 19 10.53 -13.07 5.07
CA ASP A 19 10.00 -11.73 4.90
C ASP A 19 9.88 -11.34 3.42
N LYS A 20 8.66 -11.10 2.97
CA LYS A 20 8.33 -10.75 1.59
C LYS A 20 8.96 -9.44 1.13
N SER A 21 9.12 -8.47 2.04
CA SER A 21 9.68 -7.16 1.72
C SER A 21 11.17 -7.22 1.33
N LEU A 22 11.86 -8.30 1.71
CA LEU A 22 13.27 -8.55 1.38
C LEU A 22 13.44 -9.40 0.11
N LEU A 23 12.37 -9.84 -0.53
CA LEU A 23 12.46 -10.58 -1.79
C LEU A 23 13.10 -9.72 -2.86
N ILE A 24 13.96 -10.35 -3.67
CA ILE A 24 14.66 -9.70 -4.77
C ILE A 24 13.92 -9.99 -6.07
N LEU A 25 13.35 -8.95 -6.68
CA LEU A 25 12.73 -9.01 -7.99
C LEU A 25 13.58 -8.17 -8.96
N ASN A 26 13.99 -8.75 -10.08
CA ASN A 26 14.85 -8.09 -11.08
C ASN A 26 16.13 -7.45 -10.49
N GLY A 27 16.75 -8.13 -9.52
CA GLY A 27 18.02 -7.69 -8.91
C GLY A 27 17.88 -6.65 -7.80
N GLN A 28 16.66 -6.25 -7.42
CA GLN A 28 16.39 -5.24 -6.40
C GLN A 28 15.38 -5.77 -5.37
N ARG A 29 15.51 -5.37 -4.09
CA ARG A 29 14.50 -5.68 -3.08
C ARG A 29 13.17 -5.02 -3.44
N ILE A 30 12.05 -5.74 -3.28
CA ILE A 30 10.70 -5.22 -3.59
C ILE A 30 10.44 -3.90 -2.88
N VAL A 31 10.82 -3.78 -1.61
CA VAL A 31 10.63 -2.55 -0.83
C VAL A 31 11.42 -1.37 -1.39
N GLU A 32 12.62 -1.59 -1.91
CA GLU A 32 13.45 -0.54 -2.55
C GLU A 32 12.81 -0.09 -3.86
N TYR A 33 12.42 -1.05 -4.68
CA TYR A 33 11.71 -0.76 -5.93
C TYR A 33 10.45 0.08 -5.69
N LEU A 34 9.61 -0.31 -4.72
CA LEU A 34 8.41 0.44 -4.40
C LEU A 34 8.72 1.84 -3.87
N ALA A 35 9.78 1.99 -3.06
CA ALA A 35 10.22 3.30 -2.59
C ALA A 35 10.65 4.22 -3.74
N GLU A 36 11.39 3.70 -4.72
CA GLU A 36 11.79 4.44 -5.92
C GLU A 36 10.58 4.86 -6.75
N GLN A 37 9.60 3.95 -6.97
CA GLN A 37 8.37 4.31 -7.68
C GLN A 37 7.59 5.41 -6.95
N CYS A 38 7.48 5.32 -5.62
CA CYS A 38 6.80 6.31 -4.80
C CYS A 38 7.49 7.69 -4.86
N TYR A 39 8.82 7.76 -4.86
CA TYR A 39 9.54 9.04 -4.99
C TYR A 39 9.31 9.77 -6.31
N ARG A 40 8.80 9.10 -7.33
CA ARG A 40 8.48 9.72 -8.62
C ARG A 40 7.26 10.64 -8.58
N PHE A 41 6.47 10.60 -7.49
CA PHE A 41 5.27 11.44 -7.33
C PHE A 41 5.01 11.93 -5.89
N ALA A 42 5.71 11.39 -4.89
CA ALA A 42 5.54 11.76 -3.49
C ALA A 42 6.76 12.55 -2.96
N ASP A 43 6.50 13.51 -2.07
CA ASP A 43 7.51 14.34 -1.42
C ASP A 43 8.19 13.63 -0.24
N GLU A 44 7.53 12.60 0.30
CA GLU A 44 7.99 11.80 1.43
C GLU A 44 7.60 10.34 1.23
N VAL A 45 8.50 9.43 1.58
CA VAL A 45 8.22 7.99 1.61
C VAL A 45 8.42 7.46 3.02
N LEU A 46 7.41 6.77 3.53
CA LEU A 46 7.42 6.07 4.82
C LEU A 46 7.29 4.57 4.56
N ILE A 47 8.08 3.78 5.28
CA ILE A 47 7.89 2.33 5.35
C ILE A 47 7.39 2.01 6.75
N VAL A 48 6.27 1.30 6.83
CA VAL A 48 5.72 0.80 8.09
C VAL A 48 5.93 -0.70 8.17
N SER A 49 6.64 -1.14 9.18
CA SER A 49 6.97 -2.55 9.40
C SER A 49 6.81 -2.94 10.88
N ASN A 50 7.09 -4.19 11.23
CA ASN A 50 7.05 -4.66 12.63
C ASN A 50 8.35 -4.41 13.41
N SER A 51 9.35 -3.79 12.77
CA SER A 51 10.64 -3.51 13.39
C SER A 51 11.26 -2.23 12.82
N ASP A 52 11.94 -1.47 13.68
CA ASP A 52 12.63 -0.25 13.27
C ASP A 52 13.94 -0.55 12.51
N ALA A 53 14.28 0.37 11.60
CA ALA A 53 15.56 0.41 10.88
C ALA A 53 15.96 -0.91 10.17
N LYS A 54 14.98 -1.64 9.64
CA LYS A 54 15.18 -2.93 9.00
C LYS A 54 15.75 -2.82 7.58
N PHE A 55 15.32 -1.80 6.83
CA PHE A 55 15.62 -1.69 5.40
C PHE A 55 16.79 -0.76 5.12
N ARG A 56 16.95 0.31 5.90
CA ARG A 56 18.02 1.32 5.81
C ARG A 56 18.15 1.93 4.42
N ILE A 57 17.01 2.29 3.81
CA ILE A 57 16.96 2.91 2.50
C ILE A 57 17.23 4.42 2.67
N PRO A 58 18.22 5.00 1.96
CA PRO A 58 18.52 6.44 2.07
C PRO A 58 17.30 7.31 1.78
N GLY A 59 17.05 8.29 2.65
CA GLY A 59 15.92 9.23 2.51
C GLY A 59 14.57 8.70 2.98
N VAL A 60 14.38 7.38 3.12
CA VAL A 60 13.14 6.77 3.58
C VAL A 60 13.10 6.72 5.10
N ARG A 61 11.97 7.13 5.69
CA ARG A 61 11.73 6.97 7.12
C ARG A 61 11.04 5.64 7.39
N GLU A 62 11.63 4.85 8.25
CA GLU A 62 11.04 3.59 8.72
C GLU A 62 10.32 3.82 10.04
N LEU A 63 9.16 3.21 10.18
CA LEU A 63 8.27 3.34 11.33
C LEU A 63 7.83 1.95 11.78
N SER A 64 7.72 1.77 13.09
CA SER A 64 7.05 0.60 13.65
C SER A 64 5.53 0.77 13.63
N ASP A 65 4.82 -0.33 13.38
CA ASP A 65 3.37 -0.39 13.54
C ASP A 65 3.01 -0.15 15.02
N ILE A 66 2.16 0.84 15.27
CA ILE A 66 1.68 1.18 16.62
C ILE A 66 0.71 0.12 17.15
N TYR A 67 -0.01 -0.57 16.24
CA TYR A 67 -1.03 -1.57 16.54
C TYR A 67 -0.83 -2.84 15.70
N PRO A 68 0.26 -3.62 15.91
CA PRO A 68 0.64 -4.72 15.02
C PRO A 68 -0.39 -5.84 14.91
N GLU A 69 -1.27 -5.99 15.94
CA GLU A 69 -2.35 -6.98 15.92
C GLU A 69 -3.60 -6.52 15.12
N LYS A 70 -3.62 -5.27 14.66
CA LYS A 70 -4.73 -4.72 13.86
C LYS A 70 -4.52 -4.88 12.35
N GLY A 71 -3.47 -5.60 11.93
CA GLY A 71 -3.17 -5.88 10.53
C GLY A 71 -2.93 -4.60 9.71
N PRO A 72 -3.32 -4.56 8.42
CA PRO A 72 -3.03 -3.40 7.57
C PRO A 72 -3.59 -2.08 8.09
N LEU A 73 -4.67 -2.10 8.86
CA LEU A 73 -5.25 -0.90 9.47
C LEU A 73 -4.28 -0.25 10.47
N GLY A 74 -3.58 -1.05 11.28
CA GLY A 74 -2.55 -0.56 12.21
C GLY A 74 -1.42 0.14 11.47
N GLY A 75 -0.90 -0.49 10.42
CA GLY A 75 0.15 0.10 9.59
C GLY A 75 -0.29 1.39 8.87
N ILE A 76 -1.51 1.44 8.33
CA ILE A 76 -2.07 2.66 7.74
C ILE A 76 -2.19 3.76 8.81
N HIS A 77 -2.70 3.45 9.99
CA HIS A 77 -2.80 4.40 11.11
C HIS A 77 -1.43 4.96 11.49
N ALA A 78 -0.41 4.11 11.67
CA ALA A 78 0.95 4.52 11.99
C ALA A 78 1.51 5.47 10.92
N GLY A 79 1.36 5.10 9.64
CA GLY A 79 1.77 5.93 8.51
C GLY A 79 1.05 7.28 8.48
N LEU A 80 -0.29 7.32 8.62
CA LEU A 80 -1.10 8.54 8.66
C LEU A 80 -0.72 9.47 9.82
N THR A 81 -0.39 8.90 10.99
CA THR A 81 0.05 9.65 12.17
C THR A 81 1.36 10.40 11.90
N HIS A 82 2.29 9.78 11.19
CA HIS A 82 3.63 10.30 10.96
C HIS A 82 3.83 11.00 9.61
N ALA A 83 2.87 10.90 8.69
CA ALA A 83 2.91 11.57 7.39
C ALA A 83 2.92 13.09 7.54
N LYS A 84 3.77 13.76 6.73
CA LYS A 84 3.85 15.22 6.66
C LYS A 84 2.96 15.80 5.56
N GLY A 85 2.57 14.98 4.58
CA GLY A 85 1.69 15.37 3.50
C GLY A 85 0.22 15.36 3.91
N ASP A 86 -0.58 16.25 3.31
CA ASP A 86 -2.05 16.24 3.47
C ASP A 86 -2.71 15.14 2.64
N THR A 87 -2.05 14.74 1.56
CA THR A 87 -2.43 13.61 0.72
C THR A 87 -1.48 12.46 1.00
N VAL A 88 -2.04 11.27 1.18
CA VAL A 88 -1.30 10.05 1.48
C VAL A 88 -1.64 9.00 0.42
N PHE A 89 -0.63 8.38 -0.16
CA PHE A 89 -0.78 7.21 -1.00
C PHE A 89 -0.31 5.96 -0.24
N VAL A 90 -1.09 4.88 -0.30
CA VAL A 90 -0.78 3.62 0.40
C VAL A 90 -0.52 2.53 -0.63
N THR A 91 0.57 1.79 -0.43
CA THR A 91 0.85 0.52 -1.13
C THR A 91 1.43 -0.51 -0.17
N ALA A 92 1.59 -1.77 -0.62
CA ALA A 92 2.10 -2.85 0.21
C ALA A 92 3.13 -3.72 -0.54
N CYS A 93 4.10 -4.27 0.20
CA CYS A 93 5.17 -5.09 -0.37
C CYS A 93 4.72 -6.44 -0.93
N ASP A 94 3.50 -6.88 -0.65
CA ASP A 94 2.95 -8.08 -1.26
C ASP A 94 2.33 -7.84 -2.65
N MET A 95 2.25 -6.58 -3.09
CA MET A 95 1.86 -6.16 -4.44
C MET A 95 3.07 -5.53 -5.14
N PRO A 96 3.99 -6.33 -5.71
CA PRO A 96 5.26 -5.82 -6.24
C PRO A 96 5.12 -5.08 -7.57
N MET A 97 4.01 -5.28 -8.27
CA MET A 97 3.74 -4.55 -9.51
C MET A 97 3.21 -3.15 -9.17
N PHE A 98 3.73 -2.14 -9.86
CA PHE A 98 3.39 -0.75 -9.59
C PHE A 98 3.03 0.00 -10.88
N ASP A 99 1.85 0.59 -10.90
CA ASP A 99 1.41 1.48 -11.97
C ASP A 99 1.51 2.94 -11.50
N LEU A 100 2.54 3.63 -12.01
CA LEU A 100 2.83 5.00 -11.65
C LEU A 100 1.73 5.97 -12.11
N GLU A 101 1.18 5.75 -13.29
CA GLU A 101 0.15 6.63 -13.84
C GLU A 101 -1.16 6.49 -13.05
N LEU A 102 -1.53 5.27 -12.69
CA LEU A 102 -2.68 5.03 -11.81
C LEU A 102 -2.45 5.66 -10.42
N ALA A 103 -1.25 5.55 -9.85
CA ALA A 103 -0.93 6.17 -8.56
C ALA A 103 -1.08 7.71 -8.64
N ARG A 104 -0.59 8.34 -9.70
CA ARG A 104 -0.73 9.79 -9.95
C ARG A 104 -2.19 10.21 -10.12
N GLU A 105 -2.96 9.44 -10.89
CA GLU A 105 -4.39 9.68 -11.09
C GLU A 105 -5.14 9.64 -9.76
N LEU A 106 -4.91 8.62 -8.94
CA LEU A 106 -5.53 8.53 -7.62
C LEU A 106 -5.16 9.71 -6.72
N VAL A 107 -3.88 10.12 -6.70
CA VAL A 107 -3.41 11.27 -5.92
C VAL A 107 -4.07 12.57 -6.39
N ALA A 108 -4.27 12.76 -7.69
CA ALA A 108 -4.93 13.94 -8.24
C ALA A 108 -6.40 14.08 -7.76
N LEU A 109 -7.08 12.97 -7.47
CA LEU A 109 -8.45 12.97 -6.94
C LEU A 109 -8.56 13.51 -5.50
N SER A 110 -7.43 13.75 -4.81
CA SER A 110 -7.42 14.30 -3.45
C SER A 110 -8.01 15.71 -3.33
N SER A 111 -8.18 16.45 -4.42
CA SER A 111 -8.88 17.74 -4.43
C SER A 111 -10.38 17.62 -4.20
N GLU A 112 -10.99 16.49 -4.57
CA GLU A 112 -12.44 16.29 -4.57
C GLU A 112 -12.90 15.22 -3.58
N TYR A 113 -12.04 14.21 -3.31
CA TYR A 113 -12.37 13.06 -2.49
C TYR A 113 -11.47 12.93 -1.27
N GLU A 114 -11.98 12.28 -0.22
CA GLU A 114 -11.20 11.95 0.98
C GLU A 114 -10.44 10.64 0.82
N ALA A 115 -10.89 9.77 -0.10
CA ALA A 115 -10.20 8.56 -0.50
C ALA A 115 -10.46 8.26 -1.98
N ALA A 116 -9.50 7.60 -2.63
CA ALA A 116 -9.69 7.04 -3.96
C ALA A 116 -8.93 5.72 -4.07
N LEU A 117 -9.57 4.69 -4.64
CA LEU A 117 -8.94 3.38 -4.84
C LEU A 117 -9.52 2.69 -6.08
N PRO A 118 -8.74 1.81 -6.73
CA PRO A 118 -9.19 1.07 -7.89
C PRO A 118 -10.14 -0.06 -7.49
N VAL A 119 -11.04 -0.36 -8.43
CA VAL A 119 -11.83 -1.59 -8.46
C VAL A 119 -11.38 -2.39 -9.68
N ALA A 120 -10.76 -3.53 -9.45
CA ALA A 120 -10.31 -4.46 -10.48
C ALA A 120 -11.07 -5.77 -10.36
N ASP A 121 -11.68 -6.24 -11.46
CA ASP A 121 -12.50 -7.46 -11.49
C ASP A 121 -13.58 -7.50 -10.38
N GLY A 122 -14.24 -6.36 -10.12
CA GLY A 122 -15.25 -6.22 -9.09
C GLY A 122 -14.69 -6.25 -7.65
N ARG A 123 -13.36 -6.24 -7.47
CA ARG A 123 -12.69 -6.28 -6.16
C ARG A 123 -12.02 -4.95 -5.86
N LEU A 124 -12.27 -4.43 -4.66
CA LEU A 124 -11.57 -3.26 -4.15
C LEU A 124 -10.09 -3.56 -3.95
N GLN A 125 -9.23 -2.57 -4.29
CA GLN A 125 -7.78 -2.64 -4.07
C GLN A 125 -7.36 -1.69 -2.93
N PRO A 126 -7.68 -2.03 -1.68
CA PRO A 126 -7.58 -1.11 -0.54
C PRO A 126 -6.14 -0.78 -0.13
N LEU A 127 -5.15 -1.51 -0.65
CA LEU A 127 -3.72 -1.28 -0.43
C LEU A 127 -3.01 -0.68 -1.66
N PHE A 128 -3.78 -0.12 -2.60
CA PHE A 128 -3.29 0.76 -3.66
C PHE A 128 -4.23 1.96 -3.74
N ALA A 129 -4.08 2.91 -2.80
CA ALA A 129 -5.12 3.90 -2.57
C ALA A 129 -4.57 5.26 -2.16
N MET A 130 -5.27 6.31 -2.56
CA MET A 130 -5.11 7.66 -2.04
C MET A 130 -6.03 7.88 -0.84
N LEU A 131 -5.52 8.58 0.17
CA LEU A 131 -6.25 9.00 1.38
C LEU A 131 -5.93 10.47 1.69
N ARG A 132 -6.92 11.28 2.04
CA ARG A 132 -6.71 12.55 2.72
C ARG A 132 -6.35 12.27 4.18
N ARG A 133 -5.18 12.76 4.61
CA ARG A 133 -4.58 12.40 5.91
C ARG A 133 -5.52 12.60 7.10
N ALA A 134 -6.05 13.81 7.26
CA ALA A 134 -6.84 14.15 8.46
C ALA A 134 -8.16 13.35 8.58
N PRO A 135 -9.03 13.26 7.57
CA PRO A 135 -10.24 12.45 7.67
C PRO A 135 -9.94 10.94 7.79
N ALA A 136 -8.93 10.44 7.05
CA ALA A 136 -8.55 9.03 7.11
C ALA A 136 -7.98 8.63 8.48
N LEU A 137 -7.16 9.48 9.11
CA LEU A 137 -6.64 9.25 10.45
C LEU A 137 -7.78 9.13 11.47
N ARG A 138 -8.72 10.09 11.48
CA ARG A 138 -9.88 10.02 12.37
C ARG A 138 -10.75 8.77 12.16
N ALA A 139 -10.92 8.36 10.90
CA ALA A 139 -11.67 7.15 10.57
C ALA A 139 -10.93 5.89 11.03
N ALA A 140 -9.61 5.81 10.81
CA ALA A 140 -8.77 4.71 11.26
C ALA A 140 -8.76 4.58 12.79
N GLU A 141 -8.60 5.68 13.53
CA GLU A 141 -8.66 5.71 14.98
C GLU A 141 -9.98 5.11 15.51
N ARG A 142 -11.12 5.55 14.97
CA ARG A 142 -12.43 5.00 15.36
C ARG A 142 -12.54 3.50 15.10
N MET A 143 -11.93 3.02 14.01
CA MET A 143 -11.95 1.59 13.66
C MET A 143 -11.03 0.75 14.56
N LEU A 144 -9.91 1.29 15.02
CA LEU A 144 -8.99 0.56 15.92
C LEU A 144 -9.67 0.12 17.23
N TYR A 145 -10.64 0.91 17.71
CA TYR A 145 -11.44 0.60 18.91
C TYR A 145 -12.72 -0.21 18.62
N SER A 146 -12.96 -0.56 17.34
CA SER A 146 -14.12 -1.37 16.94
C SER A 146 -13.68 -2.78 16.55
N ASP A 147 -14.66 -3.70 16.46
CA ASP A 147 -14.42 -5.07 15.97
C ASP A 147 -14.27 -5.16 14.44
N HIS A 148 -14.44 -4.05 13.74
CA HIS A 148 -14.34 -4.00 12.28
C HIS A 148 -12.88 -3.92 11.82
N ARG A 149 -12.32 -5.05 11.36
CA ARG A 149 -10.92 -5.16 10.93
C ARG A 149 -10.71 -5.05 9.41
N LYS A 150 -11.79 -5.14 8.62
CA LYS A 150 -11.68 -5.10 7.15
C LYS A 150 -11.47 -3.67 6.68
N LEU A 151 -10.42 -3.41 5.88
CA LEU A 151 -10.10 -2.08 5.34
C LEU A 151 -11.24 -1.45 4.54
N ARG A 152 -12.12 -2.24 3.93
CA ARG A 152 -13.32 -1.73 3.26
C ARG A 152 -14.07 -0.73 4.14
N PHE A 153 -14.24 -1.01 5.43
CA PHE A 153 -14.96 -0.13 6.34
C PHE A 153 -14.26 1.22 6.60
N LEU A 154 -12.95 1.35 6.33
CA LEU A 154 -12.27 2.65 6.34
C LEU A 154 -12.80 3.51 5.20
N TYR A 155 -12.85 2.95 3.99
CA TYR A 155 -13.29 3.64 2.79
C TYR A 155 -14.79 3.97 2.81
N ASP A 156 -15.61 3.10 3.40
CA ASP A 156 -17.05 3.32 3.59
C ASP A 156 -17.37 4.53 4.52
N ARG A 157 -16.38 5.02 5.29
CA ARG A 157 -16.49 6.18 6.21
C ARG A 157 -15.98 7.49 5.64
N LEU A 158 -15.50 7.46 4.42
CA LEU A 158 -14.89 8.60 3.73
C LEU A 158 -15.67 8.94 2.46
N LYS A 159 -15.57 10.17 1.99
CA LYS A 159 -16.03 10.51 0.62
C LYS A 159 -15.08 9.84 -0.37
N THR A 160 -15.41 8.63 -0.78
CA THR A 160 -14.54 7.75 -1.55
C THR A 160 -14.90 7.70 -3.03
N CYS A 161 -13.91 7.87 -3.90
CA CYS A 161 -13.99 7.57 -5.32
C CYS A 161 -13.55 6.11 -5.56
N TYR A 162 -14.42 5.31 -6.14
CA TYR A 162 -14.13 3.96 -6.60
C TYR A 162 -13.85 4.01 -8.09
N LEU A 163 -12.56 3.95 -8.46
CA LEU A 163 -12.12 4.04 -9.84
C LEU A 163 -12.24 2.67 -10.52
N CYS A 164 -13.34 2.48 -11.25
CA CYS A 164 -13.54 1.26 -12.01
C CYS A 164 -12.74 1.31 -13.31
N ARG A 165 -11.72 0.47 -13.43
CA ARG A 165 -11.01 0.26 -14.69
C ARG A 165 -11.29 -1.14 -15.23
N PRO A 166 -11.59 -1.27 -16.53
CA PRO A 166 -11.54 -2.58 -17.15
C PRO A 166 -10.11 -3.11 -17.04
N VAL A 167 -9.96 -4.35 -16.58
CA VAL A 167 -8.66 -5.01 -16.55
C VAL A 167 -8.25 -5.28 -17.98
N GLN A 168 -7.31 -4.50 -18.49
CA GLN A 168 -6.64 -4.84 -19.74
C GLN A 168 -5.73 -6.05 -19.47
N GLU A 169 -5.54 -6.90 -20.48
CA GLU A 169 -4.67 -8.09 -20.39
C GLU A 169 -3.30 -7.77 -19.79
N GLU A 170 -2.75 -6.58 -20.13
CA GLU A 170 -1.45 -6.08 -19.68
C GLU A 170 -1.44 -5.68 -18.19
N SER A 171 -2.62 -5.42 -17.60
CA SER A 171 -2.78 -4.97 -16.21
C SER A 171 -3.32 -6.05 -15.27
N LYS A 172 -3.53 -7.29 -15.75
CA LYS A 172 -4.08 -8.39 -14.92
C LYS A 172 -3.26 -8.68 -13.68
N ASP A 173 -1.95 -8.50 -13.78
CA ASP A 173 -1.03 -8.80 -12.68
C ASP A 173 -0.76 -7.59 -11.76
N LEU A 174 -1.29 -6.39 -12.06
CA LEU A 174 -1.04 -5.18 -11.27
C LEU A 174 -1.38 -5.36 -9.79
N PHE A 175 -2.48 -6.03 -9.49
CA PHE A 175 -2.95 -6.28 -8.13
C PHE A 175 -2.68 -7.72 -7.67
N PHE A 176 -1.74 -8.40 -8.34
CA PHE A 176 -1.32 -9.73 -7.93
C PHE A 176 -0.58 -9.66 -6.60
N ASN A 177 -1.06 -10.45 -5.63
CA ASN A 177 -0.46 -10.50 -4.31
C ASN A 177 0.45 -11.74 -4.18
N ILE A 178 1.67 -11.52 -3.76
CA ILE A 178 2.60 -12.61 -3.38
C ILE A 178 2.19 -13.11 -2.00
N ASN A 179 1.47 -14.23 -1.92
CA ASN A 179 1.05 -14.84 -0.66
C ASN A 179 1.83 -16.09 -0.31
N TYR A 180 2.27 -16.87 -1.31
CA TYR A 180 2.99 -18.13 -1.20
C TYR A 180 4.30 -18.06 -2.00
N PRO A 181 5.32 -18.89 -1.70
CA PRO A 181 6.54 -18.98 -2.50
C PRO A 181 6.29 -19.20 -4.00
N ALA A 182 5.32 -20.04 -4.35
CA ALA A 182 4.93 -20.28 -5.73
C ALA A 182 4.44 -19.02 -6.48
N ASP A 183 3.80 -18.06 -5.77
CA ASP A 183 3.39 -16.79 -6.37
C ASP A 183 4.61 -15.98 -6.82
N PHE A 184 5.67 -16.00 -6.01
CA PHE A 184 6.91 -15.30 -6.33
C PHE A 184 7.67 -15.99 -7.47
N GLU A 185 7.76 -17.31 -7.47
CA GLU A 185 8.37 -18.09 -8.54
C GLU A 185 7.69 -17.81 -9.89
N ARG A 186 6.36 -17.80 -9.90
CA ARG A 186 5.55 -17.43 -11.06
C ARG A 186 5.86 -16.01 -11.57
N LEU A 187 5.99 -15.04 -10.65
CA LEU A 187 6.32 -13.66 -11.02
C LEU A 187 7.72 -13.56 -11.64
N VAL A 188 8.70 -14.30 -11.11
CA VAL A 188 10.09 -14.30 -11.59
C VAL A 188 10.22 -15.04 -12.93
N SER A 189 9.48 -16.14 -13.14
CA SER A 189 9.49 -16.90 -14.39
C SER A 189 8.80 -16.18 -15.56
N GLY A 190 8.06 -15.10 -15.28
CA GLY A 190 7.28 -14.40 -16.29
C GLY A 190 6.07 -15.19 -16.82
N GLU A 191 5.68 -16.26 -16.12
CA GLU A 191 4.48 -17.03 -16.44
C GLU A 191 3.23 -16.22 -16.11
N ARG A 192 2.75 -15.47 -17.12
CA ARG A 192 1.46 -14.78 -17.03
C ARG A 192 0.35 -15.83 -16.90
N GLY A 193 -0.52 -15.68 -15.92
CA GLY A 193 -1.61 -16.61 -15.68
C GLY A 193 -2.49 -16.79 -16.91
N ARG A 194 -2.71 -18.05 -17.27
CA ARG A 194 -3.75 -18.45 -18.22
C ARG A 194 -5.12 -18.31 -17.58
#